data_74cedc5a0f6badf2bf443e9366a9cdce
#
_entry.id   74cedc5a0f6badf2bf443e9366a9cdce
#
_cell.length_a   1.000
_cell.length_b   1.000
_cell.length_c   1.000
_cell.angle_alpha   90.00
_cell.angle_beta   90.00
_cell.angle_gamma   90.00
#
_symmetry.space_group_name_H-M   'P 1'
#
loop_
_entity.id
_entity.type
_entity.pdbx_description
1 polymer ?
#
loop_
_entity_poly.entity_id
_entity_poly.type
_entity_poly.pdbx_seq_one_letter_code
_entity_poly.pdbx_strand_id
1 'polypeptide(L)'
;MRIDRFFMRSALAFLVVLNAAAVHGETAMDLMRREAVASAERFSISQLAGDKAAAAQGAGIRTIVLQELVSEALKNNPEIRAARSEREAASQRITPAGALDDPMLEAGLLNVPTTSYRLNREDMTMKMLGVAQKLPWPGKRALRQEVAAKEAQSVEHGYRETVNRVVREVKMAYLDLALATESIRLLRENRLVLEQFLRIAESRYSLGQSPQADVFKAQTQLGKMSEEILRMEREVPTLEAELAKLAGRGGKAQRVLAPLPVLNDAGLSFDALQAAALRQRPQLHGLRAMLERSNSMVDLARKDYRPDFDVRLSYGQRDNMLDGTRRPDMVSLTVAINLPVWRRNKLDPRIAEAHAMRDQALSMLEAQQNEILAKLRSQLAMAEQSRQSARLFESGILPQSSLAVESTLSAYRANRADLLMLLDSQMSLYGYRTGHAAAVVNFNKALAEIEWLTGAYLPANSVE
;
A
#
# COMPACT_ATOMS: atom_id res chain seq x y z
N MET A 1 -24.76 38.25 2.59
CA MET A 1 -24.27 37.96 3.95
C MET A 1 -24.94 36.72 4.51
N ARG A 2 -24.62 35.51 3.91
CA ARG A 2 -25.18 34.19 4.31
C ARG A 2 -24.30 33.06 3.79
N ILE A 3 -22.96 33.12 3.98
CA ILE A 3 -22.00 32.06 3.53
C ILE A 3 -21.18 31.45 4.70
N ASP A 4 -21.18 32.07 5.90
CA ASP A 4 -20.23 31.67 6.96
C ASP A 4 -20.70 30.57 7.92
N ARG A 5 -21.90 30.02 7.77
CA ARG A 5 -22.40 28.98 8.71
C ARG A 5 -22.13 27.54 8.29
N PHE A 6 -21.74 27.31 7.03
CA PHE A 6 -21.50 25.94 6.55
C PHE A 6 -20.06 25.45 6.81
N PHE A 7 -19.08 26.37 6.70
CA PHE A 7 -17.66 26.05 6.97
C PHE A 7 -17.36 25.83 8.47
N MET A 8 -18.06 26.51 9.34
CA MET A 8 -17.86 26.38 10.79
C MET A 8 -18.45 25.06 11.36
N ARG A 9 -19.45 24.47 10.71
CA ARG A 9 -20.01 23.15 11.11
C ARG A 9 -19.12 21.98 10.73
N SER A 10 -18.41 22.04 9.61
CA SER A 10 -17.47 21.00 9.18
C SER A 10 -16.19 20.99 10.03
N ALA A 11 -15.67 22.16 10.42
CA ALA A 11 -14.51 22.25 11.31
C ALA A 11 -14.82 21.82 12.74
N LEU A 12 -16.04 22.10 13.22
CA LEU A 12 -16.48 21.66 14.56
C LEU A 12 -16.72 20.15 14.63
N ALA A 13 -17.23 19.54 13.55
CA ALA A 13 -17.39 18.09 13.46
C ALA A 13 -16.03 17.37 13.48
N PHE A 14 -15.01 17.92 12.83
CA PHE A 14 -13.66 17.36 12.82
C PHE A 14 -12.97 17.49 14.20
N LEU A 15 -13.18 18.58 14.91
CA LEU A 15 -12.64 18.79 16.27
C LEU A 15 -13.34 17.91 17.31
N VAL A 16 -14.63 17.63 17.14
CA VAL A 16 -15.42 16.74 18.03
C VAL A 16 -14.99 15.27 17.82
N VAL A 17 -14.66 14.85 16.60
CA VAL A 17 -14.15 13.49 16.31
C VAL A 17 -12.74 13.28 16.87
N LEU A 18 -11.87 14.29 16.81
CA LEU A 18 -10.53 14.20 17.44
C LEU A 18 -10.59 14.16 18.98
N ASN A 19 -11.55 14.87 19.60
CA ASN A 19 -11.74 14.85 21.04
C ASN A 19 -12.43 13.54 21.53
N ALA A 20 -13.28 12.94 20.72
CA ALA A 20 -13.90 11.64 21.04
C ALA A 20 -12.88 10.49 21.00
N ALA A 21 -11.91 10.53 20.10
CA ALA A 21 -10.81 9.54 20.02
C ALA A 21 -9.90 9.59 21.25
N ALA A 22 -9.66 10.76 21.82
CA ALA A 22 -8.87 10.94 23.04
C ALA A 22 -9.60 10.41 24.31
N VAL A 23 -10.93 10.37 24.30
CA VAL A 23 -11.75 9.96 25.46
C VAL A 23 -12.01 8.44 25.49
N HIS A 24 -11.93 7.75 24.34
CA HIS A 24 -12.32 6.33 24.23
C HIS A 24 -11.16 5.36 23.96
N GLY A 25 -9.90 5.83 23.95
CA GLY A 25 -8.74 4.96 23.72
C GLY A 25 -8.71 4.31 22.31
N GLU A 26 -9.50 4.83 21.37
CA GLU A 26 -9.51 4.34 19.99
C GLU A 26 -8.19 4.74 19.31
N THR A 27 -7.48 3.75 18.79
CA THR A 27 -6.24 3.97 18.06
C THR A 27 -6.56 4.57 16.68
N ALA A 28 -5.61 5.37 16.12
CA ALA A 28 -5.72 5.87 14.74
C ALA A 28 -6.00 4.74 13.72
N MET A 29 -5.70 3.50 14.08
CA MET A 29 -6.00 2.27 13.35
C MET A 29 -7.50 1.95 13.30
N ASP A 30 -8.23 2.14 14.39
CA ASP A 30 -9.65 1.84 14.42
C ASP A 30 -10.43 2.88 13.61
N LEU A 31 -9.97 4.12 13.60
CA LEU A 31 -10.48 5.18 12.71
C LEU A 31 -10.20 4.87 11.23
N MET A 32 -8.96 4.46 10.87
CA MET A 32 -8.63 4.04 9.50
C MET A 32 -9.39 2.79 9.09
N ARG A 33 -9.57 1.85 10.00
CA ARG A 33 -10.35 0.63 9.75
C ARG A 33 -11.82 0.96 9.50
N ARG A 34 -12.41 1.88 10.28
CA ARG A 34 -13.78 2.37 10.07
C ARG A 34 -13.89 3.17 8.78
N GLU A 35 -12.92 4.01 8.43
CA GLU A 35 -12.93 4.75 7.16
C GLU A 35 -12.69 3.83 5.96
N ALA A 36 -11.80 2.83 6.05
CA ALA A 36 -11.61 1.83 5.00
C ALA A 36 -12.85 0.97 4.80
N VAL A 37 -13.50 0.53 5.88
CA VAL A 37 -14.76 -0.20 5.85
C VAL A 37 -15.89 0.69 5.32
N ALA A 38 -16.01 1.93 5.80
CA ALA A 38 -17.02 2.89 5.34
C ALA A 38 -16.84 3.30 3.88
N SER A 39 -15.60 3.33 3.35
CA SER A 39 -15.35 3.58 1.93
C SER A 39 -15.66 2.36 1.08
N ALA A 40 -15.37 1.17 1.57
CA ALA A 40 -15.82 -0.06 0.94
C ALA A 40 -17.37 -0.13 0.93
N GLU A 41 -18.06 0.35 1.98
CA GLU A 41 -19.53 0.51 2.01
C GLU A 41 -20.07 1.50 0.99
N ARG A 42 -19.38 2.59 0.75
CA ARG A 42 -19.76 3.57 -0.27
C ARG A 42 -19.50 3.11 -1.71
N PHE A 43 -18.64 2.11 -1.89
CA PHE A 43 -18.46 1.39 -3.15
C PHE A 43 -19.56 0.33 -3.35
N SER A 44 -20.69 0.50 -2.67
CA SER A 44 -21.74 -0.49 -2.54
C SER A 44 -22.44 -0.77 -3.87
N ILE A 45 -22.11 -1.90 -4.43
CA ILE A 45 -22.84 -2.66 -5.45
C ILE A 45 -24.12 -3.28 -4.84
N SER A 46 -24.60 -2.79 -3.70
CA SER A 46 -25.55 -3.47 -2.84
C SER A 46 -26.98 -3.59 -3.39
N GLN A 47 -27.34 -2.85 -4.43
CA GLN A 47 -28.69 -2.93 -4.97
C GLN A 47 -28.91 -3.97 -6.09
N LEU A 48 -27.83 -4.45 -6.74
CA LEU A 48 -27.93 -5.52 -7.76
C LEU A 48 -27.62 -6.93 -7.23
N ALA A 49 -27.08 -7.03 -6.05
CA ALA A 49 -26.71 -8.31 -5.43
C ALA A 49 -27.89 -9.03 -4.76
N GLY A 50 -28.94 -8.30 -4.34
CA GLY A 50 -30.07 -8.86 -3.60
C GLY A 50 -30.84 -9.94 -4.38
N ASP A 51 -31.11 -9.74 -5.65
CA ASP A 51 -31.92 -10.67 -6.45
C ASP A 51 -31.13 -11.84 -7.05
N LYS A 52 -29.80 -11.73 -7.19
CA LYS A 52 -28.94 -12.81 -7.71
C LYS A 52 -28.28 -13.69 -6.64
N ALA A 53 -28.18 -13.21 -5.40
CA ALA A 53 -27.67 -13.98 -4.27
C ALA A 53 -28.57 -15.18 -3.91
N ALA A 54 -29.88 -15.08 -4.13
CA ALA A 54 -30.83 -16.15 -3.88
C ALA A 54 -30.67 -17.36 -4.83
N ALA A 55 -30.18 -17.13 -6.06
CA ALA A 55 -29.96 -18.19 -7.05
C ALA A 55 -28.62 -18.94 -6.87
N ALA A 56 -27.64 -18.38 -6.15
CA ALA A 56 -26.30 -18.96 -5.96
C ALA A 56 -26.19 -19.88 -4.73
N GLN A 57 -27.18 -19.89 -3.85
CA GLN A 57 -27.15 -20.68 -2.60
C GLN A 57 -27.16 -22.21 -2.77
N GLY A 58 -27.45 -22.70 -3.99
CA GLY A 58 -27.46 -24.15 -4.28
C GLY A 58 -26.12 -24.81 -4.57
N ALA A 59 -25.00 -24.06 -4.73
CA ALA A 59 -23.74 -24.61 -5.25
C ALA A 59 -22.52 -24.38 -4.32
N GLY A 60 -22.68 -23.97 -3.08
CA GLY A 60 -21.56 -23.72 -2.16
C GLY A 60 -20.69 -22.50 -2.57
N ILE A 61 -21.17 -21.66 -3.49
CA ILE A 61 -20.51 -20.43 -3.93
C ILE A 61 -20.94 -19.31 -2.99
N ARG A 62 -20.00 -18.82 -2.17
CA ARG A 62 -20.25 -17.65 -1.34
C ARG A 62 -20.00 -16.39 -2.14
N THR A 63 -21.01 -15.55 -2.31
CA THR A 63 -20.83 -14.19 -2.84
C THR A 63 -20.08 -13.37 -1.78
N ILE A 64 -18.82 -13.09 -2.04
CA ILE A 64 -18.00 -12.24 -1.15
C ILE A 64 -18.03 -10.83 -1.73
N VAL A 65 -18.50 -9.88 -0.95
CA VAL A 65 -18.54 -8.46 -1.31
C VAL A 65 -17.11 -7.89 -1.17
N LEU A 66 -16.74 -6.95 -2.03
CA LEU A 66 -15.43 -6.26 -1.99
C LEU A 66 -15.05 -5.78 -0.58
N GLN A 67 -16.01 -5.28 0.18
CA GLN A 67 -15.86 -4.84 1.58
C GLN A 67 -15.35 -5.94 2.51
N GLU A 68 -15.90 -7.15 2.39
CA GLU A 68 -15.48 -8.28 3.21
C GLU A 68 -14.02 -8.65 2.88
N LEU A 69 -13.64 -8.65 1.58
CA LEU A 69 -12.28 -8.91 1.15
C LEU A 69 -11.29 -7.87 1.67
N VAL A 70 -11.65 -6.58 1.58
CA VAL A 70 -10.81 -5.49 2.12
C VAL A 70 -10.69 -5.63 3.64
N SER A 71 -11.77 -5.86 4.36
CA SER A 71 -11.73 -6.01 5.82
C SER A 71 -10.91 -7.23 6.26
N GLU A 72 -10.99 -8.33 5.51
CA GLU A 72 -10.21 -9.53 5.75
C GLU A 72 -8.71 -9.31 5.46
N ALA A 73 -8.39 -8.65 4.34
CA ALA A 73 -7.01 -8.28 4.00
C ALA A 73 -6.38 -7.37 5.07
N LEU A 74 -7.09 -6.34 5.52
CA LEU A 74 -6.63 -5.45 6.59
C LEU A 74 -6.33 -6.19 7.90
N LYS A 75 -7.06 -7.27 8.18
CA LYS A 75 -6.91 -8.06 9.41
C LYS A 75 -5.83 -9.13 9.30
N ASN A 76 -5.75 -9.82 8.16
CA ASN A 76 -5.01 -11.07 8.02
C ASN A 76 -3.80 -10.98 7.09
N ASN A 77 -3.66 -9.92 6.27
CA ASN A 77 -2.57 -9.82 5.30
C ASN A 77 -1.20 -9.82 5.99
N PRO A 78 -0.26 -10.72 5.59
CA PRO A 78 1.05 -10.81 6.22
C PRO A 78 1.91 -9.57 6.05
N GLU A 79 1.81 -8.85 4.92
CA GLU A 79 2.59 -7.64 4.66
C GLU A 79 2.16 -6.50 5.60
N ILE A 80 0.85 -6.34 5.84
CA ILE A 80 0.32 -5.37 6.81
C ILE A 80 0.80 -5.71 8.22
N ARG A 81 0.81 -7.00 8.59
CA ARG A 81 1.32 -7.44 9.90
C ARG A 81 2.82 -7.18 10.04
N ALA A 82 3.60 -7.46 9.01
CA ALA A 82 5.04 -7.18 8.99
C ALA A 82 5.32 -5.67 9.15
N ALA A 83 4.65 -4.83 8.37
CA ALA A 83 4.79 -3.37 8.46
C ALA A 83 4.34 -2.84 9.84
N ARG A 84 3.32 -3.44 10.46
CA ARG A 84 2.91 -3.12 11.82
C ARG A 84 4.00 -3.45 12.84
N SER A 85 4.61 -4.63 12.75
CA SER A 85 5.71 -5.02 13.64
C SER A 85 6.95 -4.13 13.45
N GLU A 86 7.25 -3.73 12.22
CA GLU A 86 8.32 -2.78 11.92
C GLU A 86 8.06 -1.42 12.55
N ARG A 87 6.81 -0.91 12.47
CA ARG A 87 6.38 0.31 13.15
C ARG A 87 6.58 0.22 14.67
N GLU A 88 6.15 -0.89 15.27
CA GLU A 88 6.35 -1.12 16.71
C GLU A 88 7.83 -1.15 17.06
N ALA A 89 8.65 -1.86 16.29
CA ALA A 89 10.11 -1.91 16.50
C ALA A 89 10.76 -0.52 16.37
N ALA A 90 10.36 0.28 15.37
CA ALA A 90 10.87 1.64 15.19
C ALA A 90 10.51 2.56 16.39
N SER A 91 9.28 2.44 16.90
CA SER A 91 8.86 3.22 18.07
C SER A 91 9.67 2.88 19.34
N GLN A 92 10.05 1.61 19.52
CA GLN A 92 10.87 1.18 20.65
C GLN A 92 12.34 1.64 20.56
N ARG A 93 12.83 2.04 19.38
CA ARG A 93 14.19 2.57 19.19
C ARG A 93 14.35 4.01 19.70
N ILE A 94 13.26 4.75 19.89
CA ILE A 94 13.31 6.17 20.28
C ILE A 94 13.95 6.36 21.66
N THR A 95 13.50 5.63 22.65
CA THR A 95 13.98 5.76 24.04
C THR A 95 15.45 5.37 24.18
N PRO A 96 15.90 4.19 23.67
CA PRO A 96 17.31 3.81 23.75
C PRO A 96 18.24 4.76 23.00
N ALA A 97 17.81 5.37 21.88
CA ALA A 97 18.63 6.32 21.13
C ALA A 97 19.02 7.56 21.95
N GLY A 98 18.18 7.96 22.93
CA GLY A 98 18.46 9.05 23.86
C GLY A 98 19.04 8.59 25.21
N ALA A 99 19.18 7.30 25.46
CA ALA A 99 19.71 6.79 26.72
C ALA A 99 21.22 7.09 26.88
N LEU A 100 21.70 7.06 28.07
CA LEU A 100 23.15 7.00 28.35
C LEU A 100 23.65 5.58 28.02
N ASP A 101 24.91 5.49 27.62
CA ASP A 101 25.59 4.19 27.54
C ASP A 101 25.62 3.56 28.92
N ASP A 102 25.62 2.24 29.01
CA ASP A 102 25.67 1.54 30.28
C ASP A 102 26.97 1.88 31.03
N PRO A 103 26.94 2.04 32.37
CA PRO A 103 28.13 2.24 33.16
C PRO A 103 29.00 0.99 33.09
N MET A 104 30.29 1.18 32.89
CA MET A 104 31.27 0.10 32.85
C MET A 104 31.86 -0.12 34.26
N LEU A 105 31.77 -1.35 34.77
CA LEU A 105 32.48 -1.77 35.98
C LEU A 105 33.89 -2.23 35.60
N GLU A 106 34.88 -1.63 36.17
CA GLU A 106 36.29 -1.94 35.98
C GLU A 106 36.88 -2.60 37.23
N ALA A 107 37.56 -3.72 37.06
CA ALA A 107 38.31 -4.37 38.12
C ALA A 107 39.69 -4.73 37.60
N GLY A 108 40.72 -4.44 38.39
CA GLY A 108 42.09 -4.67 37.95
C GLY A 108 43.11 -4.59 39.08
N LEU A 109 44.33 -4.96 38.74
CA LEU A 109 45.51 -4.78 39.58
C LEU A 109 46.37 -3.69 38.93
N LEU A 110 46.72 -2.68 39.71
CA LEU A 110 47.51 -1.55 39.24
C LEU A 110 48.92 -1.61 39.81
N ASN A 111 49.90 -1.28 38.96
CA ASN A 111 51.32 -1.17 39.33
C ASN A 111 51.87 -2.42 40.02
N VAL A 112 51.53 -3.60 39.54
CA VAL A 112 52.10 -4.87 40.04
C VAL A 112 53.53 -5.02 39.52
N PRO A 113 54.52 -5.19 40.40
CA PRO A 113 55.93 -5.33 40.00
C PRO A 113 56.10 -6.63 39.19
N THR A 114 56.69 -6.53 38.01
CA THR A 114 56.95 -7.68 37.12
C THR A 114 58.01 -8.64 37.67
N THR A 115 58.84 -8.15 38.61
CA THR A 115 59.90 -8.94 39.28
C THR A 115 59.45 -9.85 40.41
N SER A 116 58.28 -9.56 41.02
CA SER A 116 57.84 -10.30 42.19
C SER A 116 56.37 -10.68 42.19
N TYR A 117 55.55 -10.03 41.35
CA TYR A 117 54.08 -10.18 41.29
C TYR A 117 53.36 -10.07 42.66
N ARG A 118 54.04 -9.45 43.67
CA ARG A 118 53.48 -9.27 45.01
C ARG A 118 52.77 -7.93 45.13
N LEU A 119 51.57 -7.92 45.76
CA LEU A 119 50.73 -6.74 45.90
C LEU A 119 51.16 -5.82 47.06
N ASN A 120 52.11 -6.29 47.89
CA ASN A 120 52.50 -5.63 49.11
C ASN A 120 54.00 -5.19 49.16
N ARG A 121 54.70 -5.16 48.03
CA ARG A 121 56.10 -4.80 47.92
C ARG A 121 56.33 -3.36 47.47
N GLU A 122 55.51 -2.86 46.56
CA GLU A 122 55.65 -1.50 46.01
C GLU A 122 54.53 -0.61 46.55
N ASP A 123 54.88 0.63 46.81
CA ASP A 123 53.96 1.58 47.46
C ASP A 123 52.70 1.89 46.65
N MET A 124 52.81 1.86 45.35
CA MET A 124 51.70 2.20 44.42
C MET A 124 50.92 0.99 43.92
N THR A 125 51.23 -0.25 44.37
CA THR A 125 50.47 -1.45 43.99
C THR A 125 49.15 -1.48 44.73
N MET A 126 48.05 -1.66 43.93
CA MET A 126 46.71 -1.69 44.49
C MET A 126 45.77 -2.60 43.69
N LYS A 127 44.75 -3.09 44.35
CA LYS A 127 43.57 -3.73 43.73
C LYS A 127 42.58 -2.61 43.46
N MET A 128 42.22 -2.44 42.22
CA MET A 128 41.32 -1.35 41.78
C MET A 128 39.95 -1.89 41.43
N LEU A 129 38.93 -1.22 41.92
CA LEU A 129 37.55 -1.36 41.51
C LEU A 129 37.02 0.03 41.11
N GLY A 130 36.45 0.14 39.93
CA GLY A 130 35.98 1.43 39.45
C GLY A 130 34.69 1.33 38.63
N VAL A 131 34.03 2.47 38.50
CA VAL A 131 32.88 2.64 37.59
C VAL A 131 33.19 3.79 36.65
N ALA A 132 33.01 3.54 35.36
CA ALA A 132 33.18 4.54 34.30
C ALA A 132 31.86 4.79 33.57
N GLN A 133 31.56 6.08 33.31
CA GLN A 133 30.36 6.52 32.61
C GLN A 133 30.74 7.52 31.52
N LYS A 134 30.32 7.20 30.29
CA LYS A 134 30.40 8.14 29.16
C LYS A 134 29.24 9.12 29.19
N LEU A 135 29.56 10.41 29.08
CA LEU A 135 28.63 11.51 29.09
C LEU A 135 28.78 12.30 27.78
N PRO A 136 27.96 12.03 26.74
CA PRO A 136 27.97 12.83 25.53
C PRO A 136 27.69 14.30 25.82
N TRP A 137 28.25 15.20 24.99
CA TRP A 137 27.99 16.62 25.12
C TRP A 137 26.50 16.94 25.20
N PRO A 138 26.08 17.88 26.06
CA PRO A 138 24.67 18.24 26.20
C PRO A 138 23.99 18.55 24.86
N GLY A 139 22.83 17.92 24.63
CA GLY A 139 22.05 18.01 23.43
C GLY A 139 22.36 16.96 22.34
N LYS A 140 23.49 16.22 22.39
CA LYS A 140 23.72 15.09 21.46
C LYS A 140 22.69 13.99 21.65
N ARG A 141 22.38 13.61 22.89
CA ARG A 141 21.39 12.58 23.20
C ARG A 141 19.99 12.97 22.73
N ALA A 142 19.59 14.23 22.96
CA ALA A 142 18.32 14.74 22.48
C ALA A 142 18.22 14.67 20.93
N LEU A 143 19.28 15.05 20.21
CA LEU A 143 19.32 14.93 18.77
C LEU A 143 19.28 13.48 18.26
N ARG A 144 19.98 12.55 18.94
CA ARG A 144 19.89 11.11 18.61
C ARG A 144 18.47 10.59 18.80
N GLN A 145 17.80 10.97 19.86
CA GLN A 145 16.41 10.62 20.11
C GLN A 145 15.48 11.24 19.07
N GLU A 146 15.72 12.49 18.67
CA GLU A 146 14.95 13.17 17.62
C GLU A 146 15.12 12.49 16.26
N VAL A 147 16.35 12.12 15.87
CA VAL A 147 16.61 11.34 14.64
C VAL A 147 15.82 10.04 14.66
N ALA A 148 15.86 9.29 15.77
CA ALA A 148 15.10 8.04 15.91
C ALA A 148 13.58 8.28 15.89
N ALA A 149 13.10 9.38 16.47
CA ALA A 149 11.69 9.75 16.44
C ALA A 149 11.20 10.09 15.03
N LYS A 150 12.01 10.84 14.24
CA LYS A 150 11.69 11.14 12.84
C LYS A 150 11.73 9.90 11.95
N GLU A 151 12.66 8.98 12.21
CA GLU A 151 12.68 7.68 11.56
C GLU A 151 11.42 6.86 11.87
N ALA A 152 11.02 6.79 13.14
CA ALA A 152 9.79 6.12 13.54
C ALA A 152 8.53 6.75 12.91
N GLN A 153 8.49 8.09 12.75
CA GLN A 153 7.43 8.76 11.99
C GLN A 153 7.41 8.35 10.53
N SER A 154 8.57 8.24 9.87
CA SER A 154 8.65 7.77 8.49
C SER A 154 8.14 6.34 8.35
N VAL A 155 8.52 5.43 9.27
CA VAL A 155 8.05 4.04 9.31
C VAL A 155 6.54 3.96 9.57
N GLU A 156 5.99 4.80 10.45
CA GLU A 156 4.53 4.90 10.65
C GLU A 156 3.79 5.23 9.35
N HIS A 157 4.31 6.21 8.59
CA HIS A 157 3.74 6.55 7.29
C HIS A 157 3.95 5.44 6.25
N GLY A 158 5.06 4.73 6.29
CA GLY A 158 5.32 3.54 5.48
C GLY A 158 4.31 2.41 5.74
N TYR A 159 3.96 2.19 7.01
CA TYR A 159 2.89 1.27 7.38
C TYR A 159 1.54 1.67 6.77
N ARG A 160 1.16 2.95 6.85
CA ARG A 160 -0.07 3.47 6.24
C ARG A 160 -0.08 3.31 4.72
N GLU A 161 1.06 3.58 4.07
CA GLU A 161 1.20 3.38 2.62
C GLU A 161 1.05 1.89 2.24
N THR A 162 1.59 0.97 3.05
CA THR A 162 1.41 -0.47 2.85
C THR A 162 -0.07 -0.87 2.95
N VAL A 163 -0.80 -0.34 3.93
CA VAL A 163 -2.25 -0.54 4.06
C VAL A 163 -2.98 -0.08 2.81
N ASN A 164 -2.73 1.17 2.36
CA ASN A 164 -3.38 1.74 1.18
C ASN A 164 -3.05 0.96 -0.10
N ARG A 165 -1.79 0.52 -0.25
CA ARG A 165 -1.36 -0.31 -1.38
C ARG A 165 -2.08 -1.66 -1.41
N VAL A 166 -2.17 -2.36 -0.29
CA VAL A 166 -2.88 -3.65 -0.21
C VAL A 166 -4.36 -3.48 -0.52
N VAL A 167 -5.01 -2.43 -0.01
CA VAL A 167 -6.42 -2.12 -0.33
C VAL A 167 -6.60 -1.90 -1.84
N ARG A 168 -5.71 -1.12 -2.47
CA ARG A 168 -5.72 -0.94 -3.93
C ARG A 168 -5.57 -2.28 -4.66
N GLU A 169 -4.61 -3.11 -4.27
CA GLU A 169 -4.34 -4.41 -4.90
C GLU A 169 -5.56 -5.34 -4.80
N VAL A 170 -6.24 -5.37 -3.65
CA VAL A 170 -7.50 -6.12 -3.48
C VAL A 170 -8.58 -5.59 -4.43
N LYS A 171 -8.75 -4.26 -4.54
CA LYS A 171 -9.72 -3.65 -5.47
C LYS A 171 -9.40 -4.02 -6.92
N MET A 172 -8.12 -3.94 -7.33
CA MET A 172 -7.68 -4.27 -8.67
C MET A 172 -7.96 -5.74 -9.01
N ALA A 173 -7.53 -6.67 -8.15
CA ALA A 173 -7.75 -8.10 -8.36
C ALA A 173 -9.24 -8.48 -8.37
N TYR A 174 -10.05 -7.84 -7.54
CA TYR A 174 -11.51 -8.01 -7.56
C TYR A 174 -12.14 -7.55 -8.86
N LEU A 175 -11.72 -6.40 -9.39
CA LEU A 175 -12.19 -5.85 -10.66
C LEU A 175 -11.76 -6.71 -11.85
N ASP A 176 -10.56 -7.30 -11.80
CA ASP A 176 -10.11 -8.27 -12.80
C ASP A 176 -10.97 -9.53 -12.80
N LEU A 177 -11.28 -10.04 -11.60
CA LEU A 177 -12.19 -11.18 -11.47
C LEU A 177 -13.61 -10.87 -11.96
N ALA A 178 -14.12 -9.65 -11.70
CA ALA A 178 -15.40 -9.21 -12.21
C ALA A 178 -15.43 -9.20 -13.73
N LEU A 179 -14.36 -8.68 -14.37
CA LEU A 179 -14.24 -8.67 -15.84
C LEU A 179 -14.16 -10.09 -16.42
N ALA A 180 -13.35 -10.96 -15.83
CA ALA A 180 -13.20 -12.35 -16.28
C ALA A 180 -14.53 -13.11 -16.16
N THR A 181 -15.24 -12.96 -15.06
CA THR A 181 -16.55 -13.60 -14.82
C THR A 181 -17.59 -13.10 -15.81
N GLU A 182 -17.64 -11.79 -16.06
CA GLU A 182 -18.56 -11.19 -17.04
C GLU A 182 -18.21 -11.63 -18.48
N SER A 183 -16.93 -11.69 -18.83
CA SER A 183 -16.48 -12.16 -20.13
C SER A 183 -16.89 -13.62 -20.38
N ILE A 184 -16.77 -14.50 -19.39
CA ILE A 184 -17.25 -15.89 -19.48
C ILE A 184 -18.77 -15.94 -19.68
N ARG A 185 -19.52 -15.10 -18.99
CA ARG A 185 -20.98 -15.00 -19.14
C ARG A 185 -21.35 -14.61 -20.58
N LEU A 186 -20.72 -13.56 -21.09
CA LEU A 186 -20.94 -13.07 -22.46
C LEU A 186 -20.53 -14.11 -23.53
N LEU A 187 -19.41 -14.81 -23.31
CA LEU A 187 -18.96 -15.90 -24.18
C LEU A 187 -19.98 -17.04 -24.23
N ARG A 188 -20.50 -17.46 -23.10
CA ARG A 188 -21.52 -18.52 -23.04
C ARG A 188 -22.82 -18.10 -23.72
N GLU A 189 -23.28 -16.86 -23.51
CA GLU A 189 -24.42 -16.31 -24.18
C GLU A 189 -24.22 -16.27 -25.72
N ASN A 190 -23.07 -15.79 -26.18
CA ASN A 190 -22.73 -15.73 -27.58
C ASN A 190 -22.64 -17.13 -28.19
N ARG A 191 -22.09 -18.11 -27.48
CA ARG A 191 -22.06 -19.50 -27.92
C ARG A 191 -23.47 -20.04 -28.19
N LEU A 192 -24.43 -19.79 -27.31
CA LEU A 192 -25.82 -20.21 -27.49
C LEU A 192 -26.47 -19.60 -28.76
N VAL A 193 -26.14 -18.34 -29.05
CA VAL A 193 -26.59 -17.68 -30.29
C VAL A 193 -25.97 -18.34 -31.53
N LEU A 194 -24.68 -18.62 -31.52
CA LEU A 194 -23.97 -19.32 -32.60
C LEU A 194 -24.48 -20.76 -32.81
N GLU A 195 -24.89 -21.47 -31.76
CA GLU A 195 -25.55 -22.77 -31.86
C GLU A 195 -26.93 -22.66 -32.62
N GLN A 196 -27.65 -21.58 -32.40
CA GLN A 196 -28.87 -21.31 -33.19
C GLN A 196 -28.54 -21.04 -34.63
N PHE A 197 -27.50 -20.28 -34.96
CA PHE A 197 -27.09 -20.02 -36.35
C PHE A 197 -26.63 -21.30 -37.04
N LEU A 198 -25.91 -22.18 -36.33
CA LEU A 198 -25.55 -23.51 -36.87
C LEU A 198 -26.81 -24.31 -37.22
N ARG A 199 -27.80 -24.41 -36.32
CA ARG A 199 -29.07 -25.12 -36.64
C ARG A 199 -29.79 -24.55 -37.84
N ILE A 200 -29.80 -23.22 -38.04
CA ILE A 200 -30.38 -22.58 -39.22
C ILE A 200 -29.58 -22.94 -40.49
N ALA A 201 -28.25 -22.92 -40.42
CA ALA A 201 -27.39 -23.29 -41.55
C ALA A 201 -27.56 -24.76 -41.95
N GLU A 202 -27.65 -25.68 -41.01
CA GLU A 202 -27.92 -27.12 -41.26
C GLU A 202 -29.27 -27.34 -41.90
N SER A 203 -30.34 -26.68 -41.43
CA SER A 203 -31.66 -26.74 -41.99
C SER A 203 -31.69 -26.23 -43.46
N ARG A 204 -31.02 -25.11 -43.73
CA ARG A 204 -30.92 -24.54 -45.06
C ARG A 204 -30.12 -25.42 -46.05
N TYR A 205 -29.02 -26.01 -45.52
CA TYR A 205 -28.23 -26.96 -46.32
C TYR A 205 -29.06 -28.20 -46.69
N SER A 206 -29.82 -28.77 -45.76
CA SER A 206 -30.69 -29.92 -46.05
C SER A 206 -31.79 -29.64 -47.11
N LEU A 207 -32.19 -28.35 -47.21
CA LEU A 207 -33.15 -27.88 -48.22
C LEU A 207 -32.48 -27.44 -49.55
N GLY A 208 -31.13 -27.58 -49.67
CA GLY A 208 -30.38 -27.12 -50.84
C GLY A 208 -30.30 -25.59 -50.99
N GLN A 209 -30.58 -24.84 -49.94
CA GLN A 209 -30.65 -23.37 -49.95
C GLN A 209 -29.33 -22.68 -49.52
N SER A 210 -28.36 -23.44 -49.01
CA SER A 210 -27.03 -22.91 -48.64
C SER A 210 -25.95 -23.95 -48.91
N PRO A 211 -24.67 -23.53 -49.10
CA PRO A 211 -23.56 -24.43 -49.28
C PRO A 211 -23.17 -25.12 -47.97
N GLN A 212 -22.63 -26.35 -48.06
CA GLN A 212 -22.08 -27.07 -46.89
C GLN A 212 -20.98 -26.29 -46.14
N ALA A 213 -20.26 -25.42 -46.87
CA ALA A 213 -19.24 -24.54 -46.31
C ALA A 213 -19.77 -23.65 -45.15
N ASP A 214 -21.05 -23.26 -45.19
CA ASP A 214 -21.67 -22.47 -44.14
C ASP A 214 -21.79 -23.26 -42.84
N VAL A 215 -22.18 -24.53 -42.91
CA VAL A 215 -22.22 -25.41 -41.72
C VAL A 215 -20.84 -25.53 -41.09
N PHE A 216 -19.80 -25.79 -41.90
CA PHE A 216 -18.43 -25.90 -41.36
C PHE A 216 -17.89 -24.60 -40.77
N LYS A 217 -18.24 -23.45 -41.38
CA LYS A 217 -17.89 -22.12 -40.81
C LYS A 217 -18.52 -21.90 -39.42
N ALA A 218 -19.84 -22.22 -39.29
CA ALA A 218 -20.53 -22.11 -38.02
C ALA A 218 -19.94 -23.06 -36.95
N GLN A 219 -19.63 -24.30 -37.30
CA GLN A 219 -18.98 -25.28 -36.40
C GLN A 219 -17.59 -24.80 -35.99
N THR A 220 -16.78 -24.27 -36.91
CA THR A 220 -15.45 -23.71 -36.60
C THR A 220 -15.56 -22.55 -35.66
N GLN A 221 -16.53 -21.65 -35.82
CA GLN A 221 -16.74 -20.52 -34.94
C GLN A 221 -17.18 -20.94 -33.52
N LEU A 222 -18.01 -21.97 -33.40
CA LEU A 222 -18.36 -22.60 -32.11
C LEU A 222 -17.15 -23.23 -31.42
N GLY A 223 -16.28 -23.88 -32.18
CA GLY A 223 -15.02 -24.43 -31.67
C GLY A 223 -14.13 -23.35 -31.10
N LYS A 224 -13.96 -22.22 -31.82
CA LYS A 224 -13.21 -21.06 -31.32
C LYS A 224 -13.80 -20.46 -30.04
N MET A 225 -15.15 -20.35 -29.97
CA MET A 225 -15.80 -19.87 -28.74
C MET A 225 -15.56 -20.80 -27.54
N SER A 226 -15.62 -22.13 -27.81
CA SER A 226 -15.39 -23.12 -26.74
C SER A 226 -13.95 -23.06 -26.22
N GLU A 227 -12.96 -22.89 -27.09
CA GLU A 227 -11.55 -22.70 -26.71
C GLU A 227 -11.38 -21.43 -25.89
N GLU A 228 -11.98 -20.32 -26.29
CA GLU A 228 -11.92 -19.05 -25.58
C GLU A 228 -12.57 -19.13 -24.19
N ILE A 229 -13.68 -19.87 -24.05
CA ILE A 229 -14.28 -20.14 -22.74
C ILE A 229 -13.30 -20.90 -21.84
N LEU A 230 -12.67 -21.98 -22.33
CA LEU A 230 -11.69 -22.73 -21.56
C LEU A 230 -10.49 -21.87 -21.13
N ARG A 231 -10.05 -20.97 -22.00
CA ARG A 231 -8.97 -20.03 -21.71
C ARG A 231 -9.35 -19.08 -20.58
N MET A 232 -10.54 -18.49 -20.64
CA MET A 232 -11.04 -17.59 -19.59
C MET A 232 -11.32 -18.32 -18.26
N GLU A 233 -11.89 -19.53 -18.34
CA GLU A 233 -12.14 -20.35 -17.15
C GLU A 233 -10.85 -20.73 -16.40
N ARG A 234 -9.72 -20.85 -17.08
CA ARG A 234 -8.40 -21.04 -16.45
C ARG A 234 -7.90 -19.80 -15.70
N GLU A 235 -8.30 -18.61 -16.14
CA GLU A 235 -7.86 -17.35 -15.53
C GLU A 235 -8.52 -17.10 -14.16
N VAL A 236 -9.78 -17.52 -14.01
CA VAL A 236 -10.54 -17.32 -12.77
C VAL A 236 -9.86 -17.90 -11.53
N PRO A 237 -9.41 -19.17 -11.48
CA PRO A 237 -8.70 -19.70 -10.32
C PRO A 237 -7.41 -18.94 -9.98
N THR A 238 -6.72 -18.38 -10.99
CA THR A 238 -5.51 -17.57 -10.77
C THR A 238 -5.86 -16.27 -10.05
N LEU A 239 -6.92 -15.59 -10.46
CA LEU A 239 -7.41 -14.35 -9.84
C LEU A 239 -7.98 -14.63 -8.43
N GLU A 240 -8.69 -15.75 -8.24
CA GLU A 240 -9.16 -16.20 -6.93
C GLU A 240 -7.98 -16.50 -5.98
N ALA A 241 -6.90 -17.11 -6.48
CA ALA A 241 -5.70 -17.37 -5.71
C ALA A 241 -4.96 -16.06 -5.32
N GLU A 242 -4.90 -15.08 -6.20
CA GLU A 242 -4.35 -13.76 -5.91
C GLU A 242 -5.17 -13.04 -4.82
N LEU A 243 -6.49 -13.05 -4.91
CA LEU A 243 -7.38 -12.52 -3.87
C LEU A 243 -7.20 -13.26 -2.53
N ALA A 244 -7.05 -14.59 -2.55
CA ALA A 244 -6.80 -15.39 -1.36
C ALA A 244 -5.45 -15.05 -0.70
N LYS A 245 -4.41 -14.81 -1.51
CA LYS A 245 -3.09 -14.33 -1.06
C LYS A 245 -3.21 -12.97 -0.38
N LEU A 246 -3.87 -12.00 -1.03
CA LEU A 246 -4.08 -10.65 -0.50
C LEU A 246 -4.92 -10.66 0.79
N ALA A 247 -5.93 -11.53 0.86
CA ALA A 247 -6.75 -11.73 2.06
C ALA A 247 -6.01 -12.52 3.19
N GLY A 248 -4.81 -13.02 2.95
CA GLY A 248 -4.04 -13.78 3.94
C GLY A 248 -4.57 -15.19 4.21
N ARG A 249 -5.27 -15.81 3.25
CA ARG A 249 -5.91 -17.13 3.40
C ARG A 249 -4.98 -18.33 3.21
N GLY A 250 -3.68 -18.12 2.99
CA GLY A 250 -2.70 -19.21 2.93
C GLY A 250 -2.97 -20.24 1.81
N GLY A 251 -3.36 -19.79 0.61
CA GLY A 251 -3.62 -20.66 -0.54
C GLY A 251 -4.99 -21.35 -0.56
N LYS A 252 -5.86 -21.12 0.43
CA LYS A 252 -7.25 -21.56 0.41
C LYS A 252 -8.07 -20.63 -0.49
N ALA A 253 -7.99 -20.84 -1.81
CA ALA A 253 -8.84 -20.14 -2.75
C ALA A 253 -10.31 -20.50 -2.48
N GLN A 254 -11.15 -19.49 -2.44
CA GLN A 254 -12.58 -19.65 -2.27
C GLN A 254 -13.25 -19.04 -3.50
N ARG A 255 -14.24 -19.72 -4.06
CA ARG A 255 -14.97 -19.15 -5.19
C ARG A 255 -15.61 -17.83 -4.79
N VAL A 256 -15.23 -16.78 -5.52
CA VAL A 256 -15.72 -15.42 -5.33
C VAL A 256 -16.57 -15.06 -6.54
N LEU A 257 -17.82 -14.68 -6.31
CA LEU A 257 -18.65 -14.07 -7.36
C LEU A 257 -18.43 -12.55 -7.28
N ALA A 258 -17.76 -12.00 -8.28
CA ALA A 258 -17.54 -10.55 -8.41
C ALA A 258 -18.46 -10.01 -9.51
N PRO A 259 -19.56 -9.31 -9.17
CA PRO A 259 -20.43 -8.67 -10.16
C PRO A 259 -19.72 -7.49 -10.83
N LEU A 260 -20.10 -7.18 -12.08
CA LEU A 260 -19.61 -6.00 -12.76
C LEU A 260 -20.02 -4.73 -12.00
N PRO A 261 -19.10 -3.80 -11.71
CA PRO A 261 -19.43 -2.57 -11.03
C PRO A 261 -20.30 -1.65 -11.87
N VAL A 262 -21.01 -0.76 -11.20
CA VAL A 262 -21.81 0.29 -11.87
C VAL A 262 -20.91 1.47 -12.24
N LEU A 263 -21.20 2.10 -13.37
CA LEU A 263 -20.54 3.34 -13.77
C LEU A 263 -21.07 4.51 -12.94
N ASN A 264 -20.23 5.08 -12.09
CA ASN A 264 -20.58 6.23 -11.28
C ASN A 264 -20.15 7.54 -11.92
N ASP A 265 -20.99 8.58 -11.81
CA ASP A 265 -20.64 9.95 -12.22
C ASP A 265 -19.87 10.67 -11.12
N ALA A 266 -18.58 10.40 -10.98
CA ALA A 266 -17.73 11.17 -10.11
C ALA A 266 -17.21 12.40 -10.86
N GLY A 267 -17.62 13.60 -10.44
CA GLY A 267 -17.03 14.86 -10.92
C GLY A 267 -15.61 15.02 -10.37
N LEU A 268 -14.62 14.48 -11.07
CA LEU A 268 -13.22 14.52 -10.65
C LEU A 268 -12.54 15.79 -11.15
N SER A 269 -12.13 16.67 -10.23
CA SER A 269 -11.31 17.84 -10.53
C SER A 269 -9.84 17.54 -10.27
N PHE A 270 -8.98 17.78 -11.26
CA PHE A 270 -7.53 17.58 -11.10
C PHE A 270 -6.96 18.38 -9.94
N ASP A 271 -7.36 19.66 -9.80
CA ASP A 271 -6.82 20.55 -8.76
C ASP A 271 -7.20 20.08 -7.35
N ALA A 272 -8.44 19.60 -7.17
CA ALA A 272 -8.88 19.03 -5.90
C ALA A 272 -8.10 17.74 -5.56
N LEU A 273 -7.91 16.86 -6.54
CA LEU A 273 -7.16 15.62 -6.38
C LEU A 273 -5.66 15.88 -6.13
N GLN A 274 -5.07 16.85 -6.83
CA GLN A 274 -3.69 17.28 -6.59
C GLN A 274 -3.52 17.80 -5.15
N ALA A 275 -4.42 18.68 -4.69
CA ALA A 275 -4.37 19.20 -3.33
C ALA A 275 -4.52 18.07 -2.29
N ALA A 276 -5.42 17.11 -2.52
CA ALA A 276 -5.59 15.95 -1.67
C ALA A 276 -4.31 15.08 -1.64
N ALA A 277 -3.74 14.74 -2.79
CA ALA A 277 -2.52 13.94 -2.90
C ALA A 277 -1.34 14.57 -2.14
N LEU A 278 -1.10 15.86 -2.33
CA LEU A 278 0.01 16.56 -1.67
C LEU A 278 -0.19 16.69 -0.15
N ARG A 279 -1.45 16.70 0.32
CA ARG A 279 -1.77 16.86 1.75
C ARG A 279 -1.94 15.57 2.50
N GLN A 280 -2.45 14.49 1.88
CA GLN A 280 -2.95 13.32 2.60
C GLN A 280 -2.14 12.04 2.31
N ARG A 281 -1.36 12.00 1.21
CA ARG A 281 -0.67 10.77 0.85
C ARG A 281 0.40 10.39 1.88
N PRO A 282 0.30 9.19 2.49
CA PRO A 282 1.24 8.75 3.54
C PRO A 282 2.68 8.70 3.07
N GLN A 283 2.94 8.27 1.82
CA GLN A 283 4.29 8.21 1.25
C GLN A 283 4.99 9.57 1.29
N LEU A 284 4.30 10.67 0.96
CA LEU A 284 4.89 12.02 1.02
C LEU A 284 5.16 12.47 2.47
N HIS A 285 4.30 12.09 3.41
CA HIS A 285 4.56 12.34 4.82
C HIS A 285 5.78 11.57 5.32
N GLY A 286 5.95 10.31 4.90
CA GLY A 286 7.13 9.52 5.21
C GLY A 286 8.43 10.17 4.70
N LEU A 287 8.44 10.65 3.45
CA LEU A 287 9.58 11.36 2.86
C LEU A 287 9.86 12.70 3.54
N ARG A 288 8.83 13.45 3.97
CA ARG A 288 9.02 14.67 4.78
C ARG A 288 9.65 14.35 6.12
N ALA A 289 9.21 13.29 6.80
CA ALA A 289 9.81 12.84 8.04
C ALA A 289 11.29 12.41 7.85
N MET A 290 11.62 11.77 6.72
CA MET A 290 13.01 11.45 6.34
C MET A 290 13.85 12.71 6.11
N LEU A 291 13.30 13.74 5.48
CA LEU A 291 13.98 15.03 5.31
C LEU A 291 14.23 15.70 6.66
N GLU A 292 13.25 15.72 7.56
CA GLU A 292 13.40 16.25 8.91
C GLU A 292 14.44 15.44 9.70
N ARG A 293 14.45 14.11 9.61
CA ARG A 293 15.49 13.25 10.17
C ARG A 293 16.87 13.65 9.66
N SER A 294 17.02 13.90 8.36
CA SER A 294 18.29 14.31 7.75
C SER A 294 18.74 15.69 8.27
N ASN A 295 17.81 16.62 8.50
CA ASN A 295 18.12 17.92 9.13
C ASN A 295 18.67 17.70 10.56
N SER A 296 18.02 16.88 11.39
CA SER A 296 18.48 16.56 12.73
C SER A 296 19.84 15.83 12.71
N MET A 297 20.13 15.03 11.67
CA MET A 297 21.46 14.41 11.47
C MET A 297 22.55 15.44 11.15
N VAL A 298 22.26 16.49 10.38
CA VAL A 298 23.19 17.61 10.14
C VAL A 298 23.50 18.30 11.47
N ASP A 299 22.50 18.57 12.29
CA ASP A 299 22.70 19.21 13.59
C ASP A 299 23.46 18.32 14.58
N LEU A 300 23.23 17.01 14.54
CA LEU A 300 24.00 16.04 15.30
C LEU A 300 25.47 16.00 14.86
N ALA A 301 25.75 15.98 13.55
CA ALA A 301 27.10 16.04 12.99
C ALA A 301 27.84 17.33 13.39
N ARG A 302 27.15 18.47 13.42
CA ARG A 302 27.70 19.74 13.94
C ARG A 302 28.03 19.66 15.41
N LYS A 303 27.24 18.92 16.22
CA LYS A 303 27.54 18.72 17.65
C LYS A 303 28.77 17.85 17.89
N ASP A 304 29.25 17.08 16.91
CA ASP A 304 30.49 16.29 17.03
C ASP A 304 31.77 17.14 17.15
N TYR A 305 31.68 18.45 16.85
CA TYR A 305 32.73 19.41 17.20
C TYR A 305 32.86 19.67 18.70
N ARG A 306 31.87 19.28 19.52
CA ARG A 306 31.88 19.41 20.93
C ARG A 306 32.45 18.13 21.58
N PRO A 307 33.34 18.25 22.56
CA PRO A 307 33.94 17.09 23.22
C PRO A 307 32.90 16.34 24.06
N ASP A 308 33.03 15.02 24.12
CA ASP A 308 32.31 14.18 25.06
C ASP A 308 33.17 13.96 26.30
N PHE A 309 32.56 13.60 27.41
CA PHE A 309 33.23 13.36 28.71
C PHE A 309 33.15 11.86 29.04
N ASP A 310 34.23 11.35 29.64
CA ASP A 310 34.29 10.04 30.30
C ASP A 310 34.64 10.28 31.75
N VAL A 311 33.71 9.99 32.66
CA VAL A 311 33.90 10.18 34.10
C VAL A 311 34.09 8.83 34.73
N ARG A 312 35.21 8.69 35.44
CA ARG A 312 35.60 7.44 36.11
C ARG A 312 35.85 7.70 37.60
N LEU A 313 35.17 6.94 38.43
CA LEU A 313 35.42 6.86 39.87
C LEU A 313 36.01 5.49 40.19
N SER A 314 37.18 5.46 40.84
CA SER A 314 37.81 4.21 41.21
C SER A 314 38.28 4.22 42.66
N TYR A 315 38.19 3.06 43.31
CA TYR A 315 38.68 2.76 44.63
C TYR A 315 39.83 1.77 44.51
N GLY A 316 40.98 2.15 45.09
CA GLY A 316 42.19 1.33 45.13
C GLY A 316 42.45 0.84 46.55
N GLN A 317 42.25 -0.46 46.74
CA GLN A 317 42.64 -1.11 48.02
C GLN A 317 44.12 -1.44 48.00
N ARG A 318 44.83 -1.06 49.06
CA ARG A 318 46.27 -1.34 49.20
C ARG A 318 46.50 -2.30 50.38
N ASP A 319 47.25 -3.36 50.11
CA ASP A 319 47.69 -4.28 51.17
C ASP A 319 48.80 -3.64 52.02
N ASN A 320 48.91 -4.01 53.33
CA ASN A 320 49.99 -3.54 54.15
C ASN A 320 51.35 -3.97 53.58
N MET A 321 52.37 -3.14 53.77
CA MET A 321 53.76 -3.46 53.38
C MET A 321 54.32 -4.69 54.13
N LEU A 322 55.39 -5.29 53.59
CA LEU A 322 56.07 -6.44 54.20
C LEU A 322 56.66 -6.12 55.63
N ASP A 323 56.93 -4.88 55.86
CA ASP A 323 57.42 -4.36 57.19
C ASP A 323 56.27 -4.05 58.15
N GLY A 324 55.04 -4.32 57.81
CA GLY A 324 53.84 -4.07 58.59
C GLY A 324 53.30 -2.64 58.51
N THR A 325 53.87 -1.78 57.65
CA THR A 325 53.40 -0.40 57.47
C THR A 325 52.02 -0.40 56.83
N ARG A 326 51.04 0.29 57.46
CA ARG A 326 49.71 0.47 56.92
C ARG A 326 49.71 1.47 55.77
N ARG A 327 49.08 1.09 54.65
CA ARG A 327 48.88 1.98 53.54
C ARG A 327 47.38 2.33 53.41
N PRO A 328 47.05 3.63 53.45
CA PRO A 328 45.63 4.02 53.28
C PRO A 328 45.15 3.69 51.87
N ASP A 329 43.89 3.25 51.70
CA ASP A 329 43.24 3.07 50.42
C ASP A 329 43.09 4.40 49.71
N MET A 330 42.94 4.35 48.42
CA MET A 330 42.86 5.55 47.57
C MET A 330 41.52 5.59 46.79
N VAL A 331 40.97 6.80 46.67
CA VAL A 331 39.84 7.08 45.77
C VAL A 331 40.35 8.02 44.69
N SER A 332 40.04 7.69 43.43
CA SER A 332 40.45 8.50 42.31
C SER A 332 39.22 8.87 41.48
N LEU A 333 39.06 10.15 41.16
CA LEU A 333 38.10 10.66 40.22
C LEU A 333 38.85 11.13 38.96
N THR A 334 38.57 10.52 37.82
CA THR A 334 39.21 10.89 36.56
C THR A 334 38.13 11.38 35.58
N VAL A 335 38.38 12.52 34.95
CA VAL A 335 37.56 13.03 33.87
C VAL A 335 38.42 13.08 32.60
N ALA A 336 38.09 12.26 31.62
CA ALA A 336 38.71 12.28 30.32
C ALA A 336 37.82 13.04 29.33
N ILE A 337 38.42 13.81 28.42
CA ILE A 337 37.71 14.62 27.43
C ILE A 337 38.30 14.26 26.05
N ASN A 338 37.46 13.87 25.11
CA ASN A 338 37.91 13.66 23.75
C ASN A 338 38.06 15.03 23.05
N LEU A 339 39.24 15.33 22.54
CA LEU A 339 39.48 16.56 21.80
C LEU A 339 39.30 16.34 20.30
N PRO A 340 38.38 17.05 19.65
CA PRO A 340 38.13 16.90 18.20
C PRO A 340 39.17 17.63 17.36
N VAL A 341 40.42 17.15 17.38
CA VAL A 341 41.56 17.79 16.68
C VAL A 341 41.54 17.54 15.17
N TRP A 342 41.00 16.42 14.74
CA TRP A 342 40.97 16.02 13.32
C TRP A 342 39.76 16.61 12.59
N ARG A 343 39.61 17.95 12.64
CA ARG A 343 38.45 18.64 12.07
C ARG A 343 38.36 18.42 10.55
N ARG A 344 39.40 18.81 9.80
CA ARG A 344 39.43 18.78 8.34
C ARG A 344 39.24 17.39 7.73
N ASN A 345 39.82 16.38 8.34
CA ASN A 345 39.85 15.03 7.78
C ASN A 345 38.74 14.10 8.32
N LYS A 346 38.01 14.51 9.37
CA LYS A 346 36.98 13.68 10.01
C LYS A 346 35.65 14.39 10.16
N LEU A 347 35.65 15.60 10.75
CA LEU A 347 34.41 16.27 11.11
C LEU A 347 33.79 17.04 9.94
N ASP A 348 34.60 17.78 9.19
CA ASP A 348 34.13 18.54 8.01
C ASP A 348 33.53 17.58 6.95
N PRO A 349 34.20 16.47 6.56
CA PRO A 349 33.62 15.48 5.66
C PRO A 349 32.31 14.88 6.17
N ARG A 350 32.19 14.64 7.49
CA ARG A 350 30.97 14.11 8.09
C ARG A 350 29.79 15.06 8.03
N ILE A 351 30.06 16.36 8.19
CA ILE A 351 29.03 17.39 7.99
C ILE A 351 28.65 17.50 6.52
N ALA A 352 29.64 17.44 5.62
CA ALA A 352 29.37 17.44 4.18
C ALA A 352 28.54 16.24 3.74
N GLU A 353 28.85 15.04 4.28
CA GLU A 353 28.04 13.83 4.08
C GLU A 353 26.59 14.04 4.56
N ALA A 354 26.39 14.57 5.78
CA ALA A 354 25.06 14.82 6.32
C ALA A 354 24.27 15.84 5.47
N HIS A 355 24.94 16.87 4.94
CA HIS A 355 24.31 17.81 4.00
C HIS A 355 23.93 17.13 2.69
N ALA A 356 24.81 16.30 2.12
CA ALA A 356 24.50 15.57 0.89
C ALA A 356 23.31 14.60 1.08
N MET A 357 23.23 13.92 2.23
CA MET A 357 22.07 13.07 2.58
C MET A 357 20.76 13.86 2.72
N ARG A 358 20.82 15.08 3.28
CA ARG A 358 19.65 15.97 3.33
C ARG A 358 19.22 16.40 1.94
N ASP A 359 20.15 16.79 1.09
CA ASP A 359 19.85 17.22 -0.29
C ASP A 359 19.33 16.06 -1.14
N GLN A 360 19.81 14.83 -0.89
CA GLN A 360 19.26 13.62 -1.46
C GLN A 360 17.79 13.43 -1.02
N ALA A 361 17.49 13.55 0.29
CA ALA A 361 16.14 13.37 0.80
C ALA A 361 15.16 14.43 0.23
N LEU A 362 15.61 15.67 0.05
CA LEU A 362 14.83 16.74 -0.61
C LEU A 362 14.53 16.39 -2.06
N SER A 363 15.54 16.00 -2.82
CA SER A 363 15.39 15.62 -4.23
C SER A 363 14.46 14.39 -4.40
N MET A 364 14.54 13.42 -3.49
CA MET A 364 13.62 12.27 -3.48
C MET A 364 12.17 12.70 -3.21
N LEU A 365 11.94 13.64 -2.30
CA LEU A 365 10.60 14.19 -2.04
C LEU A 365 10.04 14.88 -3.28
N GLU A 366 10.83 15.74 -3.94
CA GLU A 366 10.44 16.44 -5.17
C GLU A 366 10.16 15.48 -6.33
N ALA A 367 11.04 14.49 -6.53
CA ALA A 367 10.84 13.46 -7.55
C ALA A 367 9.54 12.68 -7.33
N GLN A 368 9.27 12.30 -6.07
CA GLN A 368 8.04 11.57 -5.74
C GLN A 368 6.78 12.43 -5.91
N GLN A 369 6.84 13.73 -5.59
CA GLN A 369 5.72 14.64 -5.86
C GLN A 369 5.43 14.73 -7.37
N ASN A 370 6.47 14.89 -8.19
CA ASN A 370 6.32 14.94 -9.65
C ASN A 370 5.75 13.63 -10.22
N GLU A 371 6.22 12.49 -9.72
CA GLU A 371 5.72 11.17 -10.13
C GLU A 371 4.23 11.01 -9.79
N ILE A 372 3.82 11.39 -8.58
CA ILE A 372 2.43 11.32 -8.15
C ILE A 372 1.54 12.20 -9.04
N LEU A 373 1.94 13.42 -9.33
CA LEU A 373 1.18 14.34 -10.16
C LEU A 373 1.06 13.84 -11.61
N ALA A 374 2.14 13.28 -12.16
CA ALA A 374 2.12 12.69 -13.50
C ALA A 374 1.18 11.47 -13.57
N LYS A 375 1.29 10.55 -12.59
CA LYS A 375 0.38 9.40 -12.48
C LYS A 375 -1.07 9.83 -12.30
N LEU A 376 -1.33 10.83 -11.47
CA LEU A 376 -2.67 11.34 -11.21
C LEU A 376 -3.32 11.88 -12.49
N ARG A 377 -2.59 12.65 -13.30
CA ARG A 377 -3.06 13.13 -14.62
C ARG A 377 -3.36 11.98 -15.55
N SER A 378 -2.48 10.97 -15.63
CA SER A 378 -2.67 9.81 -16.47
C SER A 378 -3.92 9.01 -16.05
N GLN A 379 -4.10 8.77 -14.76
CA GLN A 379 -5.25 8.02 -14.25
C GLN A 379 -6.57 8.78 -14.42
N LEU A 380 -6.54 10.10 -14.26
CA LEU A 380 -7.71 10.94 -14.51
C LEU A 380 -8.12 10.90 -16.01
N ALA A 381 -7.16 10.98 -16.93
CA ALA A 381 -7.40 10.87 -18.35
C ALA A 381 -7.95 9.47 -18.73
N MET A 382 -7.41 8.41 -18.11
CA MET A 382 -7.90 7.04 -18.30
C MET A 382 -9.32 6.86 -17.76
N ALA A 383 -9.62 7.41 -16.58
CA ALA A 383 -10.97 7.39 -16.02
C ALA A 383 -11.97 8.08 -16.95
N GLU A 384 -11.65 9.29 -17.40
CA GLU A 384 -12.54 10.05 -18.30
C GLU A 384 -12.75 9.35 -19.65
N GLN A 385 -11.66 8.85 -20.27
CA GLN A 385 -11.75 8.09 -21.52
C GLN A 385 -12.58 6.82 -21.34
N SER A 386 -12.37 6.06 -20.25
CA SER A 386 -13.10 4.82 -20.00
C SER A 386 -14.58 5.09 -19.73
N ARG A 387 -14.90 6.16 -19.02
CA ARG A 387 -16.27 6.62 -18.76
C ARG A 387 -16.99 6.99 -20.07
N GLN A 388 -16.34 7.80 -20.91
CA GLN A 388 -16.89 8.20 -22.21
C GLN A 388 -17.09 6.99 -23.12
N SER A 389 -16.13 6.06 -23.16
CA SER A 389 -16.24 4.81 -23.93
C SER A 389 -17.41 3.95 -23.44
N ALA A 390 -17.56 3.76 -22.13
CA ALA A 390 -18.67 2.99 -21.57
C ALA A 390 -20.03 3.59 -21.97
N ARG A 391 -20.19 4.91 -21.86
CA ARG A 391 -21.41 5.60 -22.28
C ARG A 391 -21.67 5.49 -23.77
N LEU A 392 -20.62 5.62 -24.62
CA LEU A 392 -20.77 5.46 -26.08
C LEU A 392 -21.20 4.04 -26.46
N PHE A 393 -20.64 3.02 -25.76
CA PHE A 393 -21.12 1.65 -25.95
C PHE A 393 -22.58 1.50 -25.53
N GLU A 394 -22.97 1.98 -24.37
CA GLU A 394 -24.30 1.81 -23.81
C GLU A 394 -25.39 2.53 -24.64
N SER A 395 -25.18 3.82 -24.97
CA SER A 395 -26.19 4.65 -25.60
C SER A 395 -26.19 4.59 -27.14
N GLY A 396 -25.08 4.23 -27.77
CA GLY A 396 -24.91 4.27 -29.22
C GLY A 396 -24.61 2.91 -29.87
N ILE A 397 -23.44 2.34 -29.56
CA ILE A 397 -22.91 1.20 -30.31
C ILE A 397 -23.72 -0.08 -30.05
N LEU A 398 -24.04 -0.41 -28.81
CA LEU A 398 -24.73 -1.67 -28.45
C LEU A 398 -26.17 -1.73 -29.03
N PRO A 399 -27.00 -0.68 -28.92
CA PRO A 399 -28.33 -0.69 -29.55
C PRO A 399 -28.26 -0.88 -31.04
N GLN A 400 -27.41 -0.14 -31.75
CA GLN A 400 -27.28 -0.23 -33.21
C GLN A 400 -26.71 -1.58 -33.64
N SER A 401 -25.73 -2.12 -32.96
CA SER A 401 -25.14 -3.43 -33.26
C SER A 401 -26.15 -4.58 -33.06
N SER A 402 -27.00 -4.49 -32.02
CA SER A 402 -28.06 -5.49 -31.84
C SER A 402 -29.10 -5.46 -32.94
N LEU A 403 -29.51 -4.27 -33.41
CA LEU A 403 -30.39 -4.12 -34.57
C LEU A 403 -29.72 -4.61 -35.87
N ALA A 404 -28.43 -4.40 -36.05
CA ALA A 404 -27.67 -4.91 -37.18
C ALA A 404 -27.68 -6.45 -37.24
N VAL A 405 -27.47 -7.12 -36.09
CA VAL A 405 -27.56 -8.59 -36.00
C VAL A 405 -28.96 -9.08 -36.34
N GLU A 406 -30.02 -8.45 -35.80
CA GLU A 406 -31.40 -8.83 -36.08
C GLU A 406 -31.76 -8.65 -37.57
N SER A 407 -31.36 -7.53 -38.17
CA SER A 407 -31.54 -7.25 -39.61
C SER A 407 -30.79 -8.26 -40.45
N THR A 408 -29.53 -8.56 -40.18
CA THR A 408 -28.71 -9.52 -40.91
C THR A 408 -29.26 -10.95 -40.77
N LEU A 409 -29.75 -11.34 -39.58
CA LEU A 409 -30.41 -12.62 -39.37
C LEU A 409 -31.68 -12.76 -40.23
N SER A 410 -32.47 -11.70 -40.29
CA SER A 410 -33.69 -11.66 -41.13
C SER A 410 -33.35 -11.74 -42.61
N ALA A 411 -32.32 -11.02 -43.06
CA ALA A 411 -31.82 -11.08 -44.43
C ALA A 411 -31.24 -12.47 -44.79
N TYR A 412 -30.50 -13.10 -43.87
CA TYR A 412 -29.99 -14.46 -44.03
C TYR A 412 -31.13 -15.48 -44.16
N ARG A 413 -32.16 -15.39 -43.34
CA ARG A 413 -33.38 -16.23 -43.46
C ARG A 413 -34.10 -16.05 -44.80
N ALA A 414 -34.12 -14.82 -45.33
CA ALA A 414 -34.74 -14.49 -46.60
C ALA A 414 -33.84 -14.76 -47.83
N ASN A 415 -32.67 -15.38 -47.65
CA ASN A 415 -31.68 -15.64 -48.71
C ASN A 415 -31.11 -14.36 -49.37
N ARG A 416 -31.04 -13.25 -48.64
CA ARG A 416 -30.52 -11.94 -49.06
C ARG A 416 -29.16 -11.57 -48.45
N ALA A 417 -28.66 -12.38 -47.53
CA ALA A 417 -27.34 -12.25 -46.90
C ALA A 417 -26.70 -13.64 -46.77
N ASP A 418 -25.38 -13.70 -46.69
CA ASP A 418 -24.63 -14.93 -46.41
C ASP A 418 -24.43 -15.15 -44.92
N LEU A 419 -24.03 -16.38 -44.54
CA LEU A 419 -23.74 -16.72 -43.14
C LEU A 419 -22.55 -15.92 -42.58
N LEU A 420 -21.56 -15.62 -43.44
CA LEU A 420 -20.36 -14.89 -42.98
C LEU A 420 -20.71 -13.50 -42.45
N MET A 421 -21.61 -12.78 -43.16
CA MET A 421 -22.09 -11.46 -42.73
C MET A 421 -22.84 -11.55 -41.36
N LEU A 422 -23.65 -12.62 -41.17
CA LEU A 422 -24.33 -12.85 -39.90
C LEU A 422 -23.37 -13.15 -38.77
N LEU A 423 -22.38 -14.02 -39.01
CA LEU A 423 -21.36 -14.35 -38.01
C LEU A 423 -20.51 -13.12 -37.64
N ASP A 424 -20.14 -12.30 -38.65
CA ASP A 424 -19.36 -11.07 -38.42
C ASP A 424 -20.16 -10.05 -37.59
N SER A 425 -21.43 -9.83 -37.90
CA SER A 425 -22.31 -8.94 -37.12
C SER A 425 -22.45 -9.41 -35.66
N GLN A 426 -22.59 -10.72 -35.43
CA GLN A 426 -22.72 -11.29 -34.09
C GLN A 426 -21.41 -11.19 -33.32
N MET A 427 -20.27 -11.45 -33.96
CA MET A 427 -18.96 -11.33 -33.33
C MET A 427 -18.62 -9.88 -32.98
N SER A 428 -19.04 -8.93 -33.84
CA SER A 428 -18.91 -7.50 -33.56
C SER A 428 -19.74 -7.10 -32.34
N LEU A 429 -21.01 -7.53 -32.26
CA LEU A 429 -21.85 -7.28 -31.09
C LEU A 429 -21.24 -7.87 -29.80
N TYR A 430 -20.72 -9.11 -29.86
CA TYR A 430 -20.01 -9.71 -28.75
C TYR A 430 -18.77 -8.87 -28.33
N GLY A 431 -17.95 -8.45 -29.31
CA GLY A 431 -16.78 -7.58 -29.07
C GLY A 431 -17.16 -6.26 -28.41
N TYR A 432 -18.28 -5.64 -28.83
CA TYR A 432 -18.75 -4.39 -28.22
C TYR A 432 -19.28 -4.58 -26.78
N ARG A 433 -19.95 -5.70 -26.48
CA ARG A 433 -20.39 -6.05 -25.14
C ARG A 433 -19.21 -6.26 -24.18
N THR A 434 -18.17 -6.97 -24.63
CA THR A 434 -16.94 -7.15 -23.84
C THR A 434 -16.16 -5.85 -23.71
N GLY A 435 -16.13 -5.02 -24.75
CA GLY A 435 -15.55 -3.67 -24.74
C GLY A 435 -16.23 -2.76 -23.72
N HIS A 436 -17.57 -2.80 -23.63
CA HIS A 436 -18.33 -2.08 -22.61
C HIS A 436 -17.94 -2.53 -21.20
N ALA A 437 -17.96 -3.84 -20.93
CA ALA A 437 -17.57 -4.39 -19.63
C ALA A 437 -16.14 -3.99 -19.24
N ALA A 438 -15.20 -4.06 -20.19
CA ALA A 438 -13.83 -3.63 -19.99
C ALA A 438 -13.73 -2.13 -19.70
N ALA A 439 -14.49 -1.28 -20.38
CA ALA A 439 -14.51 0.17 -20.13
C ALA A 439 -15.01 0.49 -18.72
N VAL A 440 -16.10 -0.16 -18.27
CA VAL A 440 -16.63 -0.01 -16.92
C VAL A 440 -15.60 -0.44 -15.86
N VAL A 441 -14.93 -1.56 -16.06
CA VAL A 441 -13.89 -2.05 -15.14
C VAL A 441 -12.67 -1.13 -15.12
N ASN A 442 -12.19 -0.67 -16.30
CA ASN A 442 -11.05 0.22 -16.39
C ASN A 442 -11.32 1.58 -15.71
N PHE A 443 -12.55 2.11 -15.83
CA PHE A 443 -12.96 3.29 -15.07
C PHE A 443 -12.81 3.07 -13.56
N ASN A 444 -13.34 1.97 -13.03
CA ASN A 444 -13.27 1.67 -11.60
C ASN A 444 -11.83 1.38 -11.12
N LYS A 445 -10.99 0.78 -11.97
CA LYS A 445 -9.56 0.61 -11.70
C LYS A 445 -8.84 1.95 -11.61
N ALA A 446 -9.12 2.85 -12.54
CA ALA A 446 -8.55 4.20 -12.51
C ALA A 446 -8.99 4.96 -11.25
N LEU A 447 -10.24 4.81 -10.80
CA LEU A 447 -10.69 5.37 -9.52
C LEU A 447 -9.93 4.78 -8.31
N ALA A 448 -9.75 3.47 -8.26
CA ALA A 448 -8.99 2.81 -7.20
C ALA A 448 -7.52 3.27 -7.15
N GLU A 449 -6.92 3.53 -8.31
CA GLU A 449 -5.56 4.07 -8.43
C GLU A 449 -5.52 5.54 -7.99
N ILE A 450 -6.51 6.37 -8.35
CA ILE A 450 -6.64 7.76 -7.89
C ILE A 450 -6.80 7.82 -6.37
N GLU A 451 -7.61 6.98 -5.77
CA GLU A 451 -7.76 6.89 -4.32
C GLU A 451 -6.43 6.58 -3.63
N TRP A 452 -5.68 5.61 -4.15
CA TRP A 452 -4.36 5.30 -3.63
C TRP A 452 -3.37 6.46 -3.81
N LEU A 453 -3.37 7.13 -4.99
CA LEU A 453 -2.50 8.27 -5.28
C LEU A 453 -2.80 9.49 -4.40
N THR A 454 -4.05 9.70 -4.05
CA THR A 454 -4.46 10.81 -3.18
C THR A 454 -4.35 10.48 -1.69
N GLY A 455 -4.37 9.20 -1.32
CA GLY A 455 -4.49 8.77 0.07
C GLY A 455 -5.86 9.10 0.69
N ALA A 456 -6.82 9.53 -0.13
CA ALA A 456 -8.18 9.88 0.26
C ALA A 456 -9.17 8.98 -0.48
N TYR A 457 -10.20 8.55 0.23
CA TYR A 457 -11.32 7.84 -0.41
C TYR A 457 -12.17 8.84 -1.19
N LEU A 458 -12.45 8.53 -2.45
CA LEU A 458 -13.34 9.34 -3.25
C LEU A 458 -14.79 9.13 -2.76
N PRO A 459 -15.57 10.18 -2.56
CA PRO A 459 -16.98 10.02 -2.23
C PRO A 459 -17.66 9.31 -3.41
N ALA A 460 -18.17 8.11 -3.16
CA ALA A 460 -19.16 7.54 -4.06
C ALA A 460 -20.33 8.50 -4.08
N ASN A 461 -20.71 9.04 -5.24
CA ASN A 461 -21.90 9.84 -5.35
C ASN A 461 -23.05 9.01 -4.78
N SER A 462 -23.60 9.45 -3.64
CA SER A 462 -24.89 9.01 -3.15
C SER A 462 -25.89 9.41 -4.22
N VAL A 463 -26.31 8.46 -5.02
CA VAL A 463 -27.56 8.60 -5.78
C VAL A 463 -28.66 8.52 -4.71
N GLU A 464 -29.30 9.66 -4.43
CA GLU A 464 -30.56 9.75 -3.75
C GLU A 464 -31.64 8.98 -4.53
#